data_4a1cbe6efdd9a870b3e0f17e59c552c7
#
_entry.id   4a1cbe6efdd9a870b3e0f17e59c552c7
#
_cell.length_a   1.000
_cell.length_b   1.000
_cell.length_c   1.000
_cell.angle_alpha   90.00
_cell.angle_beta   90.00
_cell.angle_gamma   90.00
#
_symmetry.space_group_name_H-M   'P 1'
#
loop_
_entity.id
_entity.type
_entity.pdbx_description
1 polymer ?
#
loop_
_entity_poly.entity_id
_entity_poly.type
_entity_poly.pdbx_seq_one_letter_code
_entity_poly.pdbx_strand_id
1 'polypeptide(L)'
;MDTNTKDFVKLKKKISELNSHKLFEEGENFTHRELKIFMEYHVYAVWDFMSIVKALQNSICPSRYPWMPSKYTKNGIAHLINEIVFSEESDIDENGNYFSHFDLYLC
;
A
#
# COMPACT_ATOMS: atom_id res chain seq x y z
N MET A 1 -12.56 17.82 7.39
CA MET A 1 -12.36 16.37 7.55
C MET A 1 -12.74 15.58 6.31
N ASP A 2 -13.83 15.95 5.64
CA ASP A 2 -14.21 15.31 4.38
C ASP A 2 -13.15 15.48 3.30
N THR A 3 -12.40 16.58 3.33
CA THR A 3 -11.32 16.87 2.39
C THR A 3 -10.20 15.85 2.49
N ASN A 4 -9.81 15.45 3.71
CA ASN A 4 -8.73 14.48 3.92
C ASN A 4 -9.12 13.08 3.43
N THR A 5 -10.39 12.67 3.62
CA THR A 5 -10.89 11.39 3.14
C THR A 5 -10.87 11.32 1.61
N LYS A 6 -11.32 12.39 0.97
CA LYS A 6 -11.34 12.47 -0.51
C LYS A 6 -9.93 12.47 -1.08
N ASP A 7 -9.00 13.19 -0.45
CA ASP A 7 -7.61 13.25 -0.90
C ASP A 7 -6.93 11.89 -0.76
N PHE A 8 -7.21 11.17 0.32
CA PHE A 8 -6.65 9.85 0.56
C PHE A 8 -7.17 8.83 -0.44
N VAL A 9 -8.48 8.85 -0.72
CA VAL A 9 -9.09 7.96 -1.73
C VAL A 9 -8.53 8.27 -3.10
N LYS A 10 -8.35 9.55 -3.45
CA LYS A 10 -7.74 9.95 -4.72
C LYS A 10 -6.31 9.46 -4.84
N LEU A 11 -5.54 9.54 -3.77
CA LEU A 11 -4.15 9.08 -3.76
C LEU A 11 -4.08 7.57 -3.99
N LYS A 12 -4.88 6.79 -3.26
CA LYS A 12 -4.96 5.35 -3.43
C LYS A 12 -5.35 4.97 -4.86
N LYS A 13 -6.34 5.66 -5.41
CA LYS A 13 -6.81 5.42 -6.77
C LYS A 13 -5.73 5.74 -7.81
N LYS A 14 -5.02 6.86 -7.66
CA LYS A 14 -3.93 7.24 -8.56
C LYS A 14 -2.78 6.24 -8.51
N ILE A 15 -2.40 5.79 -7.33
CA ILE A 15 -1.34 4.79 -7.19
C ILE A 15 -1.75 3.49 -7.87
N SER A 16 -2.99 3.05 -7.67
CA SER A 16 -3.51 1.83 -8.28
C SER A 16 -3.57 1.96 -9.81
N GLU A 17 -4.06 3.08 -10.32
CA GLU A 17 -4.11 3.35 -11.76
C GLU A 17 -2.71 3.39 -12.39
N LEU A 18 -1.76 4.03 -11.71
CA LEU A 18 -0.38 4.11 -12.16
C LEU A 18 0.27 2.74 -12.25
N ASN A 19 0.08 1.92 -11.22
CA ASN A 19 0.62 0.56 -11.18
C ASN A 19 -0.01 -0.32 -12.25
N SER A 20 -1.32 -0.24 -12.42
CA SER A 20 -2.03 -1.02 -13.44
C SER A 20 -1.62 -0.58 -14.85
N HIS A 21 -1.55 0.72 -15.09
CA HIS A 21 -1.20 1.27 -16.40
C HIS A 21 0.21 0.88 -16.82
N LYS A 22 1.18 1.05 -15.95
CA LYS A 22 2.57 0.71 -16.24
C LYS A 22 2.78 -0.79 -16.39
N LEU A 23 2.18 -1.60 -15.52
CA LEU A 23 2.34 -3.06 -15.57
C LEU A 23 1.65 -3.68 -16.78
N PHE A 24 0.45 -3.24 -17.13
CA PHE A 24 -0.32 -3.85 -18.21
C PHE A 24 0.02 -3.32 -19.60
N GLU A 25 0.33 -2.03 -19.73
CA GLU A 25 0.69 -1.46 -21.03
C GLU A 25 2.15 -1.70 -21.42
N GLU A 26 3.07 -1.53 -20.47
CA GLU A 26 4.49 -1.67 -20.74
C GLU A 26 4.99 -3.10 -20.53
N GLY A 27 4.31 -3.89 -19.68
CA GLY A 27 4.70 -5.25 -19.36
C GLY A 27 4.67 -6.21 -20.54
N GLU A 28 3.77 -5.99 -21.51
CA GLU A 28 3.70 -6.82 -22.71
C GLU A 28 4.90 -6.61 -23.64
N ASN A 29 5.53 -5.44 -23.56
CA ASN A 29 6.67 -5.09 -24.40
C ASN A 29 8.01 -5.26 -23.70
N PHE A 30 8.01 -5.62 -22.41
CA PHE A 30 9.23 -5.80 -21.66
C PHE A 30 9.86 -7.16 -21.96
N THR A 31 11.18 -7.15 -22.20
CA THR A 31 11.96 -8.38 -22.14
C THR A 31 12.03 -8.85 -20.70
N HIS A 32 12.40 -10.13 -20.50
CA HIS A 32 12.61 -10.69 -19.17
C HIS A 32 13.63 -9.88 -18.35
N ARG A 33 14.68 -9.40 -19.01
CA ARG A 33 15.71 -8.57 -18.38
C ARG A 33 15.16 -7.19 -17.96
N GLU A 34 14.40 -6.57 -18.85
CA GLU A 34 13.79 -5.26 -18.57
C GLU A 34 12.80 -5.34 -17.41
N LEU A 35 12.00 -6.40 -17.37
CA LEU A 35 11.06 -6.64 -16.27
C LEU A 35 11.81 -6.81 -14.95
N LYS A 36 12.91 -7.55 -14.95
CA LYS A 36 13.73 -7.75 -13.76
C LYS A 36 14.30 -6.42 -13.24
N ILE A 37 14.83 -5.59 -14.14
CA ILE A 37 15.36 -4.27 -13.79
C ILE A 37 14.23 -3.39 -13.24
N PHE A 38 13.06 -3.38 -13.88
CA PHE A 38 11.91 -2.64 -13.40
C PHE A 38 11.54 -3.04 -11.98
N MET A 39 11.48 -4.33 -11.68
CA MET A 39 11.14 -4.82 -10.35
C MET A 39 12.18 -4.45 -9.30
N GLU A 40 13.46 -4.45 -9.67
CA GLU A 40 14.53 -4.03 -8.77
C GLU A 40 14.40 -2.56 -8.36
N TYR A 41 13.99 -1.68 -9.27
CA TYR A 41 13.73 -0.29 -8.97
C TYR A 41 12.38 -0.10 -8.25
N HIS A 42 11.39 -0.89 -8.63
CA HIS A 42 10.05 -0.78 -8.08
C HIS A 42 10.02 -1.13 -6.58
N VAL A 43 10.93 -1.98 -6.10
CA VAL A 43 11.00 -2.33 -4.69
C VAL A 43 11.22 -1.10 -3.80
N TYR A 44 11.98 -0.13 -4.28
CA TYR A 44 12.20 1.11 -3.52
C TYR A 44 10.92 1.96 -3.45
N ALA A 45 10.15 2.00 -4.53
CA ALA A 45 8.87 2.68 -4.56
C ALA A 45 7.86 2.02 -3.61
N VAL A 46 7.86 0.70 -3.54
CA VAL A 46 7.02 -0.06 -2.61
C VAL A 46 7.44 0.22 -1.17
N TRP A 47 8.74 0.28 -0.89
CA TRP A 47 9.23 0.64 0.45
C TRP A 47 8.79 2.04 0.85
N ASP A 48 8.97 3.02 -0.03
CA ASP A 48 8.56 4.41 0.23
C ASP A 48 7.05 4.48 0.47
N PHE A 49 6.27 3.78 -0.33
CA PHE A 49 4.83 3.69 -0.16
C PHE A 49 4.46 3.13 1.21
N MET A 50 5.07 2.02 1.61
CA MET A 50 4.81 1.40 2.91
C MET A 50 5.22 2.32 4.06
N SER A 51 6.32 3.04 3.91
CA SER A 51 6.77 4.00 4.93
C SER A 51 5.75 5.12 5.11
N ILE A 52 5.21 5.64 4.01
CA ILE A 52 4.17 6.68 4.02
C ILE A 52 2.88 6.12 4.66
N VAL A 53 2.46 4.94 4.25
CA VAL A 53 1.26 4.29 4.76
C VAL A 53 1.37 4.06 6.27
N LYS A 54 2.52 3.58 6.75
CA LYS A 54 2.73 3.34 8.19
C LYS A 54 2.79 4.65 8.96
N ALA A 55 3.37 5.71 8.39
CA ALA A 55 3.36 7.03 8.99
C ALA A 55 1.94 7.57 9.14
N LEU A 56 1.12 7.40 8.09
CA LEU A 56 -0.29 7.79 8.14
C LEU A 56 -1.07 6.98 9.17
N GLN A 57 -0.84 5.67 9.22
CA GLN A 57 -1.48 4.81 10.21
C GLN A 57 -1.11 5.27 11.62
N ASN A 58 0.15 5.58 11.86
CA ASN A 58 0.58 6.05 13.17
C ASN A 58 -0.04 7.39 13.56
N SER A 59 -0.35 8.24 12.59
CA SER A 59 -1.05 9.51 12.85
C SER A 59 -2.55 9.33 13.06
N ILE A 60 -3.17 8.42 12.30
CA ILE A 60 -4.62 8.24 12.26
C ILE A 60 -5.08 7.32 13.40
N CYS A 61 -4.42 6.20 13.60
CA CYS A 61 -4.74 5.25 14.66
C CYS A 61 -3.44 4.74 15.30
N PRO A 62 -2.81 5.58 16.14
CA PRO A 62 -1.51 5.26 16.72
C PRO A 62 -1.56 4.07 17.64
N SER A 63 -0.44 3.35 17.70
CA SER A 63 -0.23 2.29 18.66
C SER A 63 0.13 2.92 20.00
N ARG A 64 -0.83 2.96 20.92
CA ARG A 64 -0.67 3.57 22.25
C ARG A 64 -1.14 2.66 23.35
N TYR A 65 -0.57 2.88 24.51
CA TYR A 65 -1.00 2.24 25.74
C TYR A 65 -1.24 3.31 26.81
N PRO A 66 -2.39 3.33 27.51
CA PRO A 66 -3.57 2.49 27.22
C PRO A 66 -4.24 2.88 25.91
N TRP A 67 -4.90 1.91 25.29
CA TRP A 67 -5.58 2.12 24.00
C TRP A 67 -6.78 3.07 24.17
N MET A 68 -6.92 3.96 23.20
CA MET A 68 -8.07 4.86 23.09
C MET A 68 -8.56 4.85 21.64
N PRO A 69 -9.88 4.94 21.41
CA PRO A 69 -10.38 5.00 20.05
C PRO A 69 -9.93 6.28 19.33
N SER A 70 -9.63 6.14 18.06
CA SER A 70 -9.22 7.26 17.21
C SER A 70 -10.42 8.15 16.86
N LYS A 71 -10.17 9.47 16.78
CA LYS A 71 -11.17 10.40 16.27
C LYS A 71 -11.55 10.14 14.81
N TYR A 72 -10.75 9.37 14.10
CA TYR A 72 -10.98 9.01 12.69
C TYR A 72 -11.74 7.70 12.52
N THR A 73 -12.22 7.11 13.60
CA THR A 73 -12.97 5.84 13.53
C THR A 73 -14.33 6.03 12.86
N LYS A 74 -15.08 7.03 13.26
CA LYS A 74 -16.46 7.22 12.81
C LYS A 74 -16.57 7.69 11.36
N ASN A 75 -15.58 8.40 10.84
CA ASN A 75 -15.59 8.88 9.45
C ASN A 75 -15.01 7.89 8.47
N GLY A 76 -14.55 6.72 8.93
CA GLY A 76 -14.05 5.66 8.08
C GLY A 76 -12.58 5.77 7.69
N ILE A 77 -11.88 6.84 8.10
CA ILE A 77 -10.47 7.02 7.77
C ILE A 77 -9.60 5.94 8.42
N ALA A 78 -9.86 5.64 9.70
CA ALA A 78 -9.13 4.59 10.40
C ALA A 78 -9.34 3.23 9.73
N HIS A 79 -10.57 2.92 9.34
CA HIS A 79 -10.87 1.68 8.61
C HIS A 79 -10.10 1.60 7.30
N LEU A 80 -10.06 2.68 6.54
CA LEU A 80 -9.38 2.73 5.25
C LEU A 80 -7.87 2.50 5.38
N ILE A 81 -7.22 3.19 6.31
CA ILE A 81 -5.78 3.03 6.49
C ILE A 81 -5.42 1.63 7.02
N ASN A 82 -6.23 1.09 7.92
CA ASN A 82 -6.01 -0.26 8.44
C ASN A 82 -6.21 -1.32 7.37
N GLU A 83 -7.18 -1.11 6.47
CA GLU A 83 -7.41 -2.01 5.33
C GLU A 83 -6.20 -2.03 4.40
N ILE A 84 -5.65 -0.86 4.08
CA ILE A 84 -4.46 -0.76 3.23
C ILE A 84 -3.27 -1.46 3.89
N VAL A 85 -3.02 -1.18 5.16
CA VAL A 85 -1.93 -1.81 5.91
C VAL A 85 -2.13 -3.32 5.97
N PHE A 86 -3.33 -3.76 6.24
CA PHE A 86 -3.65 -5.19 6.32
C PHE A 86 -3.33 -5.92 5.02
N SER A 87 -3.70 -5.33 3.88
CA SER A 87 -3.49 -5.96 2.58
C SER A 87 -2.05 -5.85 2.07
N GLU A 88 -1.33 -4.78 2.43
CA GLU A 88 0.01 -4.53 1.90
C GLU A 88 1.11 -5.10 2.78
N GLU A 89 0.94 -5.05 4.09
CA GLU A 89 1.95 -5.49 5.05
C GLU A 89 1.84 -6.98 5.38
N SER A 90 0.63 -7.51 5.39
CA SER A 90 0.37 -8.89 5.78
C SER A 90 -0.78 -9.46 4.95
N ASP A 91 -0.44 -10.08 3.87
CA ASP A 91 -1.41 -10.72 2.99
C ASP A 91 -1.24 -12.23 3.04
N ILE A 92 -2.15 -12.95 2.42
CA ILE A 92 -2.14 -14.39 2.36
C ILE A 92 -2.33 -14.83 0.92
N ASP A 93 -1.50 -15.79 0.46
CA ASP A 93 -1.60 -16.31 -0.91
C ASP A 93 -2.60 -17.47 -1.02
N GLU A 94 -2.74 -18.00 -2.23
CA GLU A 94 -3.66 -19.11 -2.53
C GLU A 94 -3.32 -20.38 -1.74
N ASN A 95 -2.08 -20.55 -1.33
CA ASN A 95 -1.59 -21.71 -0.62
C ASN A 95 -1.63 -21.52 0.91
N GLY A 96 -2.13 -20.39 1.39
CA GLY A 96 -2.20 -20.09 2.80
C GLY A 96 -0.91 -19.54 3.40
N ASN A 97 0.04 -19.12 2.58
CA ASN A 97 1.28 -18.52 3.04
C ASN A 97 1.12 -17.03 3.27
N TYR A 98 1.70 -16.52 4.35
CA TYR A 98 1.65 -15.11 4.68
C TYR A 98 2.86 -14.38 4.13
N PHE A 99 2.64 -13.16 3.65
CA PHE A 99 3.71 -12.33 3.07
C PHE A 99 3.31 -10.87 3.08
N SER A 100 4.30 -9.98 2.97
CA SER A 100 4.04 -8.58 2.64
C SER A 100 4.18 -8.39 1.13
N HIS A 101 3.51 -7.39 0.56
CA HIS A 101 3.68 -7.09 -0.86
C HIS A 101 5.12 -6.70 -1.20
N PHE A 102 5.82 -6.10 -0.23
CA PHE A 102 7.26 -5.81 -0.37
C PHE A 102 8.08 -7.08 -0.62
N ASP A 103 7.74 -8.19 0.04
CA ASP A 103 8.46 -9.47 -0.12
C ASP A 103 8.42 -9.98 -1.56
N LEU A 104 7.36 -9.66 -2.31
CA LEU A 104 7.24 -10.09 -3.71
C LEU A 104 8.32 -9.50 -4.61
N TYR A 105 8.90 -8.37 -4.23
CA TYR A 105 9.90 -7.66 -5.02
C TYR A 105 11.33 -7.95 -4.58
N LEU A 106 11.52 -8.71 -3.51
CA LEU A 106 12.85 -9.06 -3.00
C LEU A 106 13.45 -10.31 -3.66
N CYS A 107 12.67 -11.03 -4.44
CA CYS A 107 13.14 -12.27 -5.08
C CYS A 107 13.82 -12.02 -6.40
#